data_72c6e5c3224bc913b424b1fbfc55d4ee
#
_entry.id   72c6e5c3224bc913b424b1fbfc55d4ee
#
_cell.length_a   1.000
_cell.length_b   1.000
_cell.length_c   1.000
_cell.angle_alpha   90.00
_cell.angle_beta   90.00
_cell.angle_gamma   90.00
#
_symmetry.space_group_name_H-M   'P 1'
#
loop_
_entity.id
_entity.type
_entity.pdbx_description
1 polymer ?
#
loop_
_entity_poly.entity_id
_entity_poly.type
_entity_poly.pdbx_seq_one_letter_code
_entity_poly.pdbx_strand_id
1 'polypeptide(L)'
;MIDNTRASRFRSVGLNLTAGSANTVYTCPNNFTSKVELLFVCNKTSGNKTVQIDWHDTSTGLTYSIVGGYTVSAYNFLKFDQAYLVLNAGDYLSITPEAGSTMDATVSVEQYFDPATRV
;
A
#
# COMPACT_ATOMS: atom_id res chain seq x y z
N MET A 1 32.58 -2.87 -12.61
CA MET A 1 31.99 -1.83 -11.92
C MET A 1 30.49 -2.01 -11.85
N ILE A 2 29.97 -1.82 -10.77
CA ILE A 2 28.56 -1.99 -10.60
C ILE A 2 27.82 -0.76 -11.01
N ASP A 3 26.83 -0.95 -11.79
CA ASP A 3 26.03 0.17 -12.15
C ASP A 3 24.80 0.18 -11.30
N ASN A 4 24.80 0.98 -10.25
CA ASN A 4 23.67 1.08 -9.42
C ASN A 4 22.77 2.19 -9.80
N THR A 5 23.09 2.87 -10.84
CA THR A 5 22.37 4.06 -11.13
C THR A 5 20.97 3.77 -11.58
N ARG A 6 20.75 2.54 -12.06
CA ARG A 6 19.50 2.19 -12.42
C ARG A 6 18.90 1.45 -11.45
N ALA A 7 19.09 1.52 -10.37
CA ALA A 7 18.63 0.67 -9.34
C ALA A 7 17.13 0.79 -9.05
N SER A 8 16.34 1.22 -9.97
CA SER A 8 14.90 1.17 -9.76
C SER A 8 14.33 -0.09 -10.38
N ARG A 9 13.25 -0.57 -9.79
CA ARG A 9 12.54 -1.73 -10.33
C ARG A 9 11.07 -1.57 -10.01
N PHE A 10 10.23 -2.15 -10.85
CA PHE A 10 8.80 -2.12 -10.63
C PHE A 10 8.36 -3.42 -9.99
N ARG A 11 7.38 -3.35 -9.14
CA ARG A 11 6.88 -4.51 -8.45
C ARG A 11 5.41 -4.34 -8.12
N SER A 12 4.63 -5.40 -8.27
CA SER A 12 3.23 -5.43 -7.84
C SER A 12 3.04 -6.50 -6.80
N VAL A 13 2.21 -6.21 -5.81
CA VAL A 13 1.88 -7.13 -4.74
C VAL A 13 0.37 -7.22 -4.66
N GLY A 14 -0.15 -8.43 -4.63
CA GLY A 14 -1.57 -8.68 -4.46
C GLY A 14 -1.83 -9.39 -3.15
N LEU A 15 -2.95 -9.09 -2.52
CA LEU A 15 -3.30 -9.68 -1.24
C LEU A 15 -4.80 -9.86 -1.12
N ASN A 16 -5.22 -11.05 -0.66
CA ASN A 16 -6.60 -11.26 -0.26
C ASN A 16 -6.70 -10.71 1.16
N LEU A 17 -7.56 -9.75 1.38
CA LEU A 17 -7.63 -9.08 2.66
C LEU A 17 -8.46 -9.87 3.66
N THR A 18 -8.00 -9.90 4.92
CA THR A 18 -8.78 -10.45 6.02
C THR A 18 -9.72 -9.36 6.51
N ALA A 19 -11.02 -9.63 6.43
CA ALA A 19 -12.04 -8.65 6.80
C ALA A 19 -11.97 -8.33 8.29
N GLY A 20 -12.20 -7.07 8.62
CA GLY A 20 -12.26 -6.63 10.00
C GLY A 20 -10.91 -6.47 10.68
N SER A 21 -9.83 -6.65 9.97
CA SER A 21 -8.48 -6.53 10.54
C SER A 21 -7.61 -5.67 9.65
N ALA A 22 -6.61 -5.04 10.25
CA ALA A 22 -5.63 -4.30 9.49
C ALA A 22 -4.69 -5.29 8.80
N ASN A 23 -4.54 -5.16 7.49
CA ASN A 23 -3.66 -6.03 6.71
C ASN A 23 -2.52 -5.19 6.17
N THR A 24 -1.29 -5.55 6.46
CA THR A 24 -0.14 -4.88 5.87
C THR A 24 -0.04 -5.34 4.42
N VAL A 25 -0.22 -4.41 3.49
CA VAL A 25 -0.23 -4.76 2.06
C VAL A 25 1.10 -4.52 1.39
N TYR A 26 1.92 -3.65 1.95
CA TYR A 26 3.24 -3.40 1.41
C TYR A 26 4.12 -2.74 2.46
N THR A 27 5.34 -3.23 2.62
CA THR A 27 6.36 -2.63 3.47
C THR A 27 7.56 -2.28 2.61
N CYS A 28 8.02 -1.05 2.71
CA CYS A 28 9.21 -0.64 1.96
C CYS A 28 10.45 -1.34 2.53
N PRO A 29 11.21 -2.04 1.71
CA PRO A 29 12.37 -2.77 2.21
C PRO A 29 13.47 -1.84 2.71
N ASN A 30 14.35 -2.38 3.55
CA ASN A 30 15.51 -1.63 3.98
C ASN A 30 16.39 -1.30 2.80
N ASN A 31 17.01 -0.13 2.84
CA ASN A 31 17.87 0.38 1.79
C ASN A 31 17.12 0.69 0.50
N PHE A 32 15.81 0.84 0.58
CA PHE A 32 15.01 1.24 -0.57
C PHE A 32 14.12 2.42 -0.21
N THR A 33 13.76 3.17 -1.22
CA THR A 33 12.67 4.13 -1.19
C THR A 33 11.67 3.63 -2.21
N SER A 34 10.41 3.60 -1.87
CA SER A 34 9.38 3.08 -2.77
C SER A 34 8.40 4.18 -3.10
N LYS A 35 8.06 4.28 -4.38
CA LYS A 35 7.03 5.19 -4.84
C LYS A 35 5.82 4.33 -5.19
N VAL A 36 4.72 4.56 -4.51
CA VAL A 36 3.49 3.82 -4.76
C VAL A 36 2.83 4.41 -5.98
N GLU A 37 2.69 3.63 -7.04
CA GLU A 37 2.15 4.08 -8.30
C GLU A 37 0.68 3.73 -8.45
N LEU A 38 0.27 2.64 -7.87
CA LEU A 38 -1.11 2.19 -7.92
C LEU A 38 -1.49 1.57 -6.58
N LEU A 39 -2.65 1.95 -6.09
CA LEU A 39 -3.26 1.30 -4.94
C LEU A 39 -4.70 0.99 -5.35
N PHE A 40 -5.06 -0.27 -5.32
CA PHE A 40 -6.32 -0.73 -5.86
C PHE A 40 -6.97 -1.66 -4.85
N VAL A 41 -8.21 -1.41 -4.51
CA VAL A 41 -8.97 -2.28 -3.59
C VAL A 41 -10.27 -2.65 -4.27
N CYS A 42 -10.50 -3.93 -4.41
CA CYS A 42 -11.71 -4.44 -5.06
C CYS A 42 -12.64 -5.05 -4.02
N ASN A 43 -13.88 -4.57 -3.98
CA ASN A 43 -14.89 -5.15 -3.11
C ASN A 43 -15.61 -6.25 -3.90
N LYS A 44 -15.39 -7.50 -3.52
CA LYS A 44 -16.01 -8.64 -4.18
C LYS A 44 -17.28 -9.07 -3.45
N THR A 45 -17.75 -8.28 -2.50
CA THR A 45 -18.93 -8.59 -1.71
C THR A 45 -20.17 -8.11 -2.46
N SER A 46 -21.28 -8.80 -2.26
CA SER A 46 -22.54 -8.41 -2.88
C SER A 46 -23.18 -7.21 -2.22
N GLY A 47 -22.61 -6.69 -1.16
CA GLY A 47 -23.07 -5.47 -0.47
C GLY A 47 -22.02 -4.40 -0.43
N ASN A 48 -22.45 -3.17 -0.12
CA ASN A 48 -21.53 -2.06 0.06
C ASN A 48 -20.74 -2.29 1.34
N LYS A 49 -19.43 -2.04 1.28
CA LYS A 49 -18.55 -2.25 2.43
C LYS A 49 -17.55 -1.11 2.52
N THR A 50 -17.17 -0.74 3.73
CA THR A 50 -16.21 0.32 3.93
C THR A 50 -14.79 -0.23 3.97
N VAL A 51 -13.84 0.65 3.69
CA VAL A 51 -12.43 0.30 3.74
C VAL A 51 -11.67 1.48 4.33
N GLN A 52 -10.66 1.18 5.12
CA GLN A 52 -9.74 2.16 5.67
C GLN A 52 -8.34 1.84 5.16
N ILE A 53 -7.60 2.86 4.75
CA ILE A 53 -6.24 2.71 4.28
C ILE A 53 -5.37 3.67 5.08
N ASP A 54 -4.31 3.14 5.69
CA ASP A 54 -3.41 3.91 6.53
C ASP A 54 -1.97 3.78 6.04
N TRP A 55 -1.23 4.87 6.19
CA TRP A 55 0.21 4.91 5.97
C TRP A 55 0.89 5.03 7.32
N HIS A 56 1.80 4.09 7.59
CA HIS A 56 2.55 4.08 8.83
C HIS A 56 3.96 4.61 8.55
N ASP A 57 4.24 5.77 9.12
CA ASP A 57 5.53 6.43 8.94
C ASP A 57 6.43 6.03 10.10
N THR A 58 7.37 5.12 9.84
CA THR A 58 8.19 4.58 10.92
C THR A 58 9.19 5.59 11.46
N SER A 59 9.55 6.60 10.68
CA SER A 59 10.52 7.59 11.16
C SER A 59 9.93 8.46 12.26
N THR A 60 8.62 8.70 12.27
CA THR A 60 7.97 9.47 13.31
C THR A 60 7.19 8.60 14.27
N GLY A 61 6.93 7.36 13.90
CA GLY A 61 6.07 6.47 14.68
C GLY A 61 4.60 6.81 14.58
N LEU A 62 4.21 7.65 13.61
CA LEU A 62 2.82 8.07 13.47
C LEU A 62 2.15 7.37 12.30
N THR A 63 0.83 7.29 12.37
CA THR A 63 0.02 6.68 11.33
C THR A 63 -0.91 7.73 10.78
N TYR A 64 -1.00 7.79 9.47
CA TYR A 64 -1.87 8.75 8.79
C TYR A 64 -2.89 8.00 7.96
N SER A 65 -4.14 8.41 8.01
CA SER A 65 -5.18 7.78 7.21
C SER A 65 -5.20 8.39 5.82
N ILE A 66 -5.13 7.53 4.82
CA ILE A 66 -5.30 7.95 3.43
C ILE A 66 -6.77 7.87 3.10
N VAL A 67 -7.44 6.84 3.58
CA VAL A 67 -8.88 6.67 3.40
C VAL A 67 -9.47 6.30 4.75
N GLY A 68 -10.41 7.10 5.24
CA GLY A 68 -11.00 6.88 6.55
C GLY A 68 -12.42 6.35 6.45
N GLY A 69 -12.54 5.07 6.13
CA GLY A 69 -13.87 4.46 6.12
C GLY A 69 -14.70 4.79 4.89
N TYR A 70 -14.09 4.73 3.72
CA TYR A 70 -14.79 5.02 2.47
C TYR A 70 -15.63 3.82 2.04
N THR A 71 -16.87 4.06 1.62
CA THR A 71 -17.76 2.99 1.18
C THR A 71 -17.46 2.65 -0.27
N VAL A 72 -17.13 1.38 -0.51
CA VAL A 72 -16.96 0.85 -1.85
C VAL A 72 -18.23 0.06 -2.17
N SER A 73 -18.89 0.42 -3.26
CA SER A 73 -20.14 -0.24 -3.63
C SER A 73 -19.90 -1.71 -3.96
N ALA A 74 -20.98 -2.49 -3.89
CA ALA A 74 -20.91 -3.92 -4.18
C ALA A 74 -20.25 -4.17 -5.53
N TYR A 75 -19.30 -5.11 -5.58
CA TYR A 75 -18.58 -5.50 -6.78
C TYR A 75 -17.85 -4.36 -7.49
N ASN A 76 -17.55 -3.28 -6.77
CA ASN A 76 -16.86 -2.14 -7.32
C ASN A 76 -15.47 -2.03 -6.71
N PHE A 77 -14.74 -0.98 -7.03
CA PHE A 77 -13.37 -0.83 -6.58
C PHE A 77 -13.04 0.62 -6.25
N LEU A 78 -11.95 0.78 -5.49
CA LEU A 78 -11.35 2.07 -5.19
C LEU A 78 -9.94 2.04 -5.77
N LYS A 79 -9.57 3.09 -6.50
CA LYS A 79 -8.28 3.10 -7.18
C LYS A 79 -7.60 4.45 -7.02
N PHE A 80 -6.30 4.42 -6.72
CA PHE A 80 -5.42 5.59 -6.72
C PHE A 80 -4.31 5.30 -7.71
N ASP A 81 -4.27 6.01 -8.84
CA ASP A 81 -3.27 5.77 -9.86
C ASP A 81 -2.71 7.05 -10.48
N GLN A 82 -3.13 8.22 -10.01
CA GLN A 82 -2.65 9.47 -10.58
C GLN A 82 -1.84 10.27 -9.58
N ALA A 83 -1.91 9.94 -8.34
CA ALA A 83 -1.11 10.53 -7.30
C ALA A 83 -0.27 9.43 -6.71
N TYR A 84 0.80 9.77 -6.04
CA TYR A 84 1.65 8.76 -5.44
C TYR A 84 2.09 9.14 -4.05
N LEU A 85 2.54 8.14 -3.33
CA LEU A 85 3.05 8.27 -1.99
C LEU A 85 4.44 7.69 -1.97
N VAL A 86 5.36 8.38 -1.32
CA VAL A 86 6.73 7.89 -1.18
C VAL A 86 6.88 7.25 0.18
N LEU A 87 7.36 6.02 0.20
CA LEU A 87 7.62 5.28 1.43
C LEU A 87 9.13 5.15 1.62
N ASN A 88 9.60 5.49 2.80
CA ASN A 88 10.99 5.28 3.16
C ASN A 88 11.14 3.90 3.78
N ALA A 89 12.37 3.44 3.94
CA ALA A 89 12.62 2.11 4.46
C ALA A 89 11.88 1.88 5.77
N GLY A 90 11.13 0.79 5.84
CA GLY A 90 10.36 0.43 7.02
C GLY A 90 8.94 0.96 7.03
N ASP A 91 8.63 1.97 6.23
CA ASP A 91 7.25 2.48 6.16
C ASP A 91 6.35 1.43 5.53
N TYR A 92 5.09 1.42 5.92
CA TYR A 92 4.19 0.44 5.35
C TYR A 92 2.76 0.96 5.23
N LEU A 93 2.02 0.30 4.35
CA LEU A 93 0.61 0.58 4.13
C LEU A 93 -0.22 -0.56 4.70
N SER A 94 -1.31 -0.23 5.35
CA SER A 94 -2.26 -1.24 5.81
C SER A 94 -3.65 -0.89 5.34
N ILE A 95 -4.46 -1.91 5.11
CA ILE A 95 -5.84 -1.77 4.67
C ILE A 95 -6.71 -2.57 5.61
N THR A 96 -7.76 -1.94 6.11
CA THR A 96 -8.73 -2.59 6.99
C THR A 96 -10.09 -2.58 6.30
N PRO A 97 -10.51 -3.72 5.73
CA PRO A 97 -11.85 -3.79 5.16
C PRO A 97 -12.88 -4.05 6.25
N GLU A 98 -14.10 -3.65 5.99
CA GLU A 98 -15.19 -3.86 6.95
C GLU A 98 -15.37 -5.35 7.24
N ALA A 99 -15.78 -5.68 8.45
CA ALA A 99 -16.08 -7.05 8.83
C ALA A 99 -17.15 -7.64 7.89
N GLY A 100 -16.99 -8.90 7.54
CA GLY A 100 -17.93 -9.55 6.65
C GLY A 100 -17.73 -9.26 5.18
N SER A 101 -16.67 -8.53 4.83
CA SER A 101 -16.41 -8.25 3.42
C SER A 101 -15.46 -9.28 2.81
N THR A 102 -15.42 -9.30 1.48
CA THR A 102 -14.42 -10.06 0.73
C THR A 102 -13.77 -9.06 -0.22
N MET A 103 -12.53 -8.71 0.07
CA MET A 103 -11.82 -7.70 -0.71
C MET A 103 -10.41 -8.16 -1.03
N ASP A 104 -9.93 -7.73 -2.19
CA ASP A 104 -8.54 -7.93 -2.59
C ASP A 104 -7.89 -6.58 -2.79
N ALA A 105 -6.61 -6.51 -2.54
CA ALA A 105 -5.82 -5.30 -2.75
C ALA A 105 -4.67 -5.58 -3.68
N THR A 106 -4.31 -4.59 -4.49
CA THR A 106 -3.13 -4.63 -5.34
C THR A 106 -2.38 -3.33 -5.16
N VAL A 107 -1.08 -3.43 -4.93
CA VAL A 107 -0.21 -2.28 -4.80
C VAL A 107 0.91 -2.44 -5.82
N SER A 108 1.12 -1.42 -6.64
CA SER A 108 2.26 -1.42 -7.56
C SER A 108 3.18 -0.30 -7.16
N VAL A 109 4.45 -0.58 -7.09
CA VAL A 109 5.46 0.35 -6.62
C VAL A 109 6.65 0.36 -7.57
N GLU A 110 7.34 1.50 -7.56
CA GLU A 110 8.67 1.58 -8.15
C GLU A 110 9.63 1.69 -6.97
N GLN A 111 10.55 0.77 -6.86
CA GLN A 111 11.50 0.72 -5.76
C GLN A 111 12.85 1.23 -6.24
N TYR A 112 13.40 2.19 -5.49
CA TYR A 112 14.70 2.77 -5.79
C TYR A 112 15.67 2.31 -4.72
N PHE A 113 16.80 1.75 -5.14
CA PHE A 113 17.81 1.36 -4.18
C PHE A 113 18.45 2.62 -3.60
N ASP A 114 18.37 2.75 -2.30
CA ASP A 114 18.84 3.92 -1.59
C ASP A 114 19.55 3.43 -0.34
N PRO A 115 20.83 3.10 -0.44
CA PRO A 115 21.56 2.58 0.71
C PRO A 115 21.91 3.73 1.66
N ALA A 116 20.94 4.29 2.31
CA ALA A 116 21.12 5.43 3.17
C ALA A 116 22.07 5.14 4.30
N THR A 117 22.29 3.88 4.56
CA THR A 117 23.20 3.54 5.62
C THR A 117 24.63 3.60 5.18
N ARG A 118 24.93 3.82 3.93
CA ARG A 118 26.24 3.84 3.56
C ARG A 118 26.78 5.10 3.95
N VAL A 119 26.87 5.60 4.80
CA VAL A 119 27.43 6.87 5.12
C VAL A 119 28.87 6.74 5.39
#